data_fefe164e07ed23d9815cc84c24d5c1fc
#
_entry.id   fefe164e07ed23d9815cc84c24d5c1fc
#
_cell.length_a   1.000
_cell.length_b   1.000
_cell.length_c   1.000
_cell.angle_alpha   90.00
_cell.angle_beta   90.00
_cell.angle_gamma   90.00
#
_symmetry.space_group_name_H-M   'P 1'
#
loop_
_entity.id
_entity.type
_entity.pdbx_description
1 polymer ?
#
loop_
_entity_poly.entity_id
_entity_poly.type
_entity_poly.pdbx_seq_one_letter_code
_entity_poly.pdbx_strand_id
1 'polypeptide(L)'
;MKFTCEKYLLSLAVATAGRAAASKSPIPAMEGLLIEAGHNVRVTGYDLKKGIYTTFEADVSAPGSVVINAKLFGDIVRKLPDGIVSVCSDENNAVNIACGNADYNISGTASDDFPDLPSLDYCSNLSLPQDTMARMIAETSFAISTNESRPVYT
;
A
#
# COMPACT_ATOMS: atom_id res chain seq x y z
N MET A 1 -15.15 -8.05 -2.98
CA MET A 1 -14.91 -6.65 -2.59
C MET A 1 -15.32 -5.70 -3.71
N LYS A 2 -15.91 -4.52 -3.39
CA LYS A 2 -16.21 -3.49 -4.40
C LYS A 2 -16.25 -2.10 -3.75
N PHE A 3 -15.50 -1.15 -4.32
CA PHE A 3 -15.53 0.25 -3.90
C PHE A 3 -15.26 1.20 -5.06
N THR A 4 -15.62 2.48 -4.88
CA THR A 4 -15.30 3.57 -5.79
C THR A 4 -14.67 4.73 -5.03
N CYS A 5 -13.69 5.39 -5.64
CA CYS A 5 -12.98 6.52 -5.05
C CYS A 5 -12.40 7.43 -6.13
N GLU A 6 -11.94 8.61 -5.74
CA GLU A 6 -11.18 9.48 -6.62
C GLU A 6 -9.79 8.88 -6.91
N LYS A 7 -9.36 8.93 -8.18
CA LYS A 7 -8.04 8.46 -8.62
C LYS A 7 -6.90 9.04 -7.77
N TYR A 8 -7.00 10.32 -7.40
CA TYR A 8 -5.97 10.99 -6.61
C TYR A 8 -5.73 10.29 -5.26
N LEU A 9 -6.81 9.96 -4.54
CA LEU A 9 -6.74 9.28 -3.24
C LEU A 9 -6.12 7.89 -3.39
N LEU A 10 -6.58 7.11 -4.37
CA LEU A 10 -6.03 5.79 -4.66
C LEU A 10 -4.55 5.85 -5.04
N SER A 11 -4.18 6.80 -5.90
CA SER A 11 -2.79 6.99 -6.36
C SER A 11 -1.86 7.33 -5.19
N LEU A 12 -2.28 8.24 -4.31
CA LEU A 12 -1.52 8.62 -3.12
C LEU A 12 -1.35 7.42 -2.17
N ALA A 13 -2.43 6.68 -1.92
CA ALA A 13 -2.42 5.51 -1.05
C ALA A 13 -1.48 4.41 -1.58
N VAL A 14 -1.61 4.06 -2.85
CA VAL A 14 -0.79 3.04 -3.50
C VAL A 14 0.68 3.45 -3.55
N ALA A 15 0.98 4.72 -3.87
CA ALA A 15 2.35 5.23 -3.88
C ALA A 15 2.98 5.25 -2.48
N THR A 16 2.20 5.55 -1.45
CA THR A 16 2.67 5.60 -0.05
C THR A 16 2.94 4.19 0.48
N ALA A 17 1.95 3.30 0.44
CA ALA A 17 2.09 1.93 0.94
C ALA A 17 3.10 1.11 0.10
N GLY A 18 3.18 1.37 -1.19
CA GLY A 18 4.11 0.69 -2.11
C GLY A 18 5.59 0.85 -1.76
N ARG A 19 5.95 1.87 -0.96
CA ARG A 19 7.33 2.04 -0.46
C ARG A 19 7.73 0.98 0.56
N ALA A 20 6.77 0.30 1.17
CA ALA A 20 7.00 -0.78 2.11
C ALA A 20 6.77 -2.17 1.51
N ALA A 21 6.27 -2.29 0.28
CA ALA A 21 6.18 -3.58 -0.38
C ALA A 21 7.59 -4.13 -0.71
N ALA A 22 7.78 -5.44 -0.54
CA ALA A 22 9.04 -6.08 -0.88
C ALA A 22 9.26 -6.06 -2.41
N SER A 23 10.48 -5.76 -2.84
CA SER A 23 10.83 -5.83 -4.27
C SER A 23 11.01 -7.27 -4.77
N LYS A 24 11.45 -8.16 -3.89
CA LYS A 24 11.54 -9.62 -4.07
C LYS A 24 11.39 -10.28 -2.71
N SER A 25 10.54 -11.27 -2.61
CA SER A 25 10.30 -11.99 -1.37
C SER A 25 10.06 -13.48 -1.63
N PRO A 26 10.51 -14.38 -0.72
CA PRO A 26 10.11 -15.78 -0.74
C PRO A 26 8.60 -15.96 -0.47
N ILE A 27 7.94 -14.95 0.08
CA ILE A 27 6.48 -14.89 0.29
C ILE A 27 5.90 -13.94 -0.77
N PRO A 28 5.26 -14.46 -1.84
CA PRO A 28 4.77 -13.65 -2.96
C PRO A 28 3.79 -12.53 -2.55
N ALA A 29 2.97 -12.77 -1.52
CA ALA A 29 2.02 -11.77 -1.01
C ALA A 29 2.71 -10.47 -0.56
N MET A 30 3.95 -10.52 -0.08
CA MET A 30 4.71 -9.34 0.35
C MET A 30 5.21 -8.45 -0.80
N GLU A 31 5.23 -8.96 -2.03
CA GLU A 31 5.44 -8.13 -3.23
C GLU A 31 4.17 -7.36 -3.62
N GLY A 32 3.07 -7.64 -2.91
CA GLY A 32 1.77 -7.03 -3.09
C GLY A 32 1.46 -5.92 -2.08
N LEU A 33 0.32 -5.30 -2.31
CA LEU A 33 -0.37 -4.42 -1.38
C LEU A 33 -1.65 -5.12 -0.94
N LEU A 34 -1.85 -5.24 0.36
CA LEU A 34 -3.12 -5.66 0.92
C LEU A 34 -4.10 -4.49 0.86
N ILE A 35 -5.22 -4.70 0.20
CA ILE A 35 -6.32 -3.75 0.11
C ILE A 35 -7.49 -4.30 0.89
N GLU A 36 -7.97 -3.53 1.85
CA GLU A 36 -9.09 -3.87 2.71
C GLU A 36 -10.17 -2.79 2.56
N ALA A 37 -11.33 -3.18 2.10
CA ALA A 37 -12.50 -2.31 1.98
C ALA A 37 -13.49 -2.65 3.09
N GLY A 38 -13.73 -1.71 3.99
CA GLY A 38 -14.68 -1.81 5.10
C GLY A 38 -15.53 -0.54 5.17
N HIS A 39 -15.44 0.22 6.26
CA HIS A 39 -16.03 1.56 6.32
C HIS A 39 -15.25 2.55 5.45
N ASN A 40 -13.93 2.41 5.44
CA ASN A 40 -12.99 3.11 4.56
C ASN A 40 -12.16 2.06 3.81
N VAL A 41 -11.36 2.51 2.84
CA VAL A 41 -10.37 1.64 2.19
C VAL A 41 -9.02 1.85 2.83
N ARG A 42 -8.40 0.75 3.24
CA ARG A 42 -7.03 0.68 3.76
C ARG A 42 -6.13 -0.01 2.77
N VAL A 43 -4.96 0.54 2.52
CA VAL A 43 -3.91 -0.04 1.68
C VAL A 43 -2.68 -0.23 2.53
N THR A 44 -2.17 -1.45 2.60
CA THR A 44 -1.03 -1.84 3.44
C THR A 44 0.08 -2.44 2.59
N GLY A 45 1.30 -1.97 2.77
CA GLY A 45 2.53 -2.60 2.27
C GLY A 45 3.41 -3.04 3.43
N TYR A 46 4.06 -4.20 3.32
CA TYR A 46 4.89 -4.77 4.37
C TYR A 46 5.99 -5.67 3.81
N ASP A 47 7.23 -5.55 4.33
CA ASP A 47 8.39 -6.37 3.93
C ASP A 47 9.09 -7.04 5.12
N LEU A 48 8.40 -7.24 6.26
CA LEU A 48 8.87 -7.74 7.56
C LEU A 48 9.80 -6.78 8.32
N LYS A 49 10.39 -5.80 7.69
CA LYS A 49 11.26 -4.79 8.31
C LYS A 49 10.54 -3.46 8.50
N LYS A 50 9.72 -3.09 7.52
CA LYS A 50 8.94 -1.86 7.51
C LYS A 50 7.53 -2.14 7.04
N GLY A 51 6.55 -1.55 7.71
CA GLY A 51 5.15 -1.59 7.31
C GLY A 51 4.62 -0.18 7.15
N ILE A 52 3.88 0.07 6.08
CA ILE A 52 3.19 1.32 5.85
C ILE A 52 1.75 0.99 5.50
N TYR A 53 0.82 1.57 6.22
CA TYR A 53 -0.59 1.56 5.80
C TYR A 53 -1.11 3.00 5.67
N THR A 54 -2.08 3.16 4.82
CA THR A 54 -2.82 4.41 4.66
C THR A 54 -4.29 4.10 4.47
N THR A 55 -5.13 5.01 4.92
CA THR A 55 -6.57 4.87 4.84
C THR A 55 -7.14 6.10 4.15
N PHE A 56 -8.15 5.91 3.30
CA PHE A 56 -8.85 6.98 2.63
C PHE A 56 -10.34 6.70 2.52
N GLU A 57 -11.13 7.74 2.38
CA GLU A 57 -12.58 7.65 2.21
C GLU A 57 -12.92 7.14 0.80
N ALA A 58 -13.83 6.18 0.74
CA ALA A 58 -14.33 5.60 -0.50
C ALA A 58 -15.77 5.15 -0.32
N ASP A 59 -16.51 5.08 -1.41
CA ASP A 59 -17.84 4.48 -1.41
C ASP A 59 -17.71 2.97 -1.54
N VAL A 60 -17.88 2.26 -0.42
CA VAL A 60 -17.73 0.81 -0.34
C VAL A 60 -19.09 0.14 -0.46
N SER A 61 -19.37 -0.45 -1.61
CA SER A 61 -20.62 -1.18 -1.89
C SER A 61 -20.58 -2.66 -1.48
N ALA A 62 -19.37 -3.25 -1.41
CA ALA A 62 -19.17 -4.61 -0.90
C ALA A 62 -17.83 -4.69 -0.14
N PRO A 63 -17.84 -5.00 1.17
CA PRO A 63 -16.62 -5.15 1.94
C PRO A 63 -15.82 -6.39 1.50
N GLY A 64 -14.54 -6.42 1.86
CA GLY A 64 -13.65 -7.53 1.57
C GLY A 64 -12.20 -7.08 1.44
N SER A 65 -11.34 -8.02 1.09
CA SER A 65 -9.90 -7.79 0.99
C SER A 65 -9.28 -8.58 -0.16
N VAL A 66 -8.17 -8.08 -0.69
CA VAL A 66 -7.38 -8.75 -1.73
C VAL A 66 -5.95 -8.21 -1.71
N VAL A 67 -4.99 -9.04 -2.08
CA VAL A 67 -3.60 -8.60 -2.29
C VAL A 67 -3.34 -8.44 -3.78
N ILE A 68 -2.80 -7.29 -4.18
CA ILE A 68 -2.46 -6.96 -5.56
C ILE A 68 -0.97 -6.65 -5.66
N ASN A 69 -0.28 -7.18 -6.66
CA ASN A 69 1.13 -6.87 -6.87
C ASN A 69 1.37 -5.35 -6.91
N ALA A 70 2.24 -4.86 -6.03
CA ALA A 70 2.44 -3.43 -5.76
C ALA A 70 2.91 -2.65 -7.01
N LYS A 71 3.84 -3.24 -7.78
CA LYS A 71 4.38 -2.63 -8.98
C LYS A 71 3.32 -2.53 -10.07
N LEU A 72 2.63 -3.64 -10.35
CA LEU A 72 1.58 -3.70 -11.37
C LEU A 72 0.44 -2.73 -11.04
N PHE A 73 -0.03 -2.75 -9.79
CA PHE A 73 -1.11 -1.87 -9.36
C PHE A 73 -0.72 -0.40 -9.42
N GLY A 74 0.49 -0.05 -8.96
CA GLY A 74 1.02 1.31 -9.07
C GLY A 74 1.14 1.79 -10.52
N ASP A 75 1.57 0.91 -11.44
CA ASP A 75 1.68 1.25 -12.86
C ASP A 75 0.31 1.48 -13.51
N ILE A 76 -0.69 0.66 -13.16
CA ILE A 76 -2.06 0.82 -13.63
C ILE A 76 -2.64 2.14 -13.11
N VAL A 77 -2.67 2.34 -11.79
CA VAL A 77 -3.28 3.53 -11.17
C VAL A 77 -2.67 4.83 -11.69
N ARG A 78 -1.36 4.85 -11.95
CA ARG A 78 -0.67 6.01 -12.52
C ARG A 78 -1.13 6.34 -13.93
N LYS A 79 -1.50 5.31 -14.72
CA LYS A 79 -1.93 5.45 -16.13
C LYS A 79 -3.43 5.67 -16.29
N LEU A 80 -4.23 5.49 -15.24
CA LEU A 80 -5.66 5.79 -15.29
C LEU A 80 -5.91 7.26 -15.64
N PRO A 81 -6.98 7.59 -16.37
CA PRO A 81 -7.44 8.97 -16.51
C PRO A 81 -7.89 9.54 -15.18
N ASP A 82 -7.98 10.87 -15.08
CA ASP A 82 -8.54 11.51 -13.90
C ASP A 82 -10.06 11.24 -13.81
N GLY A 83 -10.53 11.00 -12.60
CA GLY A 83 -11.95 10.69 -12.35
C GLY A 83 -12.15 9.68 -11.23
N ILE A 84 -13.35 9.11 -11.22
CA ILE A 84 -13.72 8.08 -10.24
C ILE A 84 -13.24 6.71 -10.73
N VAL A 85 -12.50 6.05 -9.88
CA VAL A 85 -12.01 4.68 -10.09
C VAL A 85 -12.93 3.71 -9.38
N SER A 86 -13.35 2.67 -10.09
CA SER A 86 -14.03 1.51 -9.53
C SER A 86 -13.05 0.36 -9.41
N VAL A 87 -12.96 -0.24 -8.23
CA VAL A 87 -12.17 -1.45 -7.98
C VAL A 87 -13.11 -2.53 -7.47
N CYS A 88 -13.09 -3.68 -8.13
CA CYS A 88 -13.92 -4.84 -7.79
C CYS A 88 -13.05 -6.10 -7.77
N SER A 89 -13.19 -6.94 -6.74
CA SER A 89 -12.60 -8.29 -6.73
C SER A 89 -13.69 -9.34 -6.55
N ASP A 90 -13.53 -10.46 -7.24
CA ASP A 90 -14.40 -11.63 -7.12
C ASP A 90 -13.87 -12.64 -6.06
N GLU A 91 -14.56 -13.77 -5.95
CA GLU A 91 -14.19 -14.87 -5.03
C GLU A 91 -12.90 -15.61 -5.42
N ASN A 92 -12.46 -15.47 -6.68
CA ASN A 92 -11.23 -16.05 -7.20
C ASN A 92 -10.06 -15.07 -7.14
N ASN A 93 -10.22 -13.92 -6.45
CA ASN A 93 -9.26 -12.83 -6.37
C ASN A 93 -8.93 -12.18 -7.73
N ALA A 94 -9.75 -12.37 -8.77
CA ALA A 94 -9.65 -11.58 -9.97
C ALA A 94 -10.12 -10.16 -9.70
N VAL A 95 -9.29 -9.19 -10.05
CA VAL A 95 -9.52 -7.76 -9.74
C VAL A 95 -9.75 -7.00 -11.03
N ASN A 96 -10.89 -6.32 -11.12
CA ASN A 96 -11.19 -5.36 -12.17
C ASN A 96 -10.99 -3.95 -11.64
N ILE A 97 -10.31 -3.12 -12.42
CA ILE A 97 -10.02 -1.71 -12.14
C ILE A 97 -10.50 -0.89 -13.34
N ALA A 98 -11.53 -0.08 -13.15
CA ALA A 98 -12.12 0.72 -14.22
C ALA A 98 -12.14 2.21 -13.88
N CYS A 99 -11.84 3.06 -14.89
CA CYS A 99 -11.94 4.51 -14.78
C CYS A 99 -12.19 5.11 -16.16
N GLY A 100 -13.33 5.75 -16.37
CA GLY A 100 -13.73 6.25 -17.69
C GLY A 100 -13.75 5.14 -18.74
N ASN A 101 -12.92 5.25 -19.76
CA ASN A 101 -12.79 4.25 -20.82
C ASN A 101 -11.68 3.21 -20.56
N ALA A 102 -10.95 3.34 -19.47
CA ALA A 102 -9.91 2.40 -19.09
C ALA A 102 -10.51 1.28 -18.25
N ASP A 103 -10.19 0.02 -18.61
CA ASP A 103 -10.64 -1.19 -17.93
C ASP A 103 -9.47 -2.19 -17.89
N TYR A 104 -9.09 -2.61 -16.68
CA TYR A 104 -8.00 -3.53 -16.45
C TYR A 104 -8.49 -4.71 -15.62
N ASN A 105 -8.14 -5.92 -16.07
CA ASN A 105 -8.39 -7.16 -15.33
C ASN A 105 -7.05 -7.78 -14.97
N ILE A 106 -6.82 -7.99 -13.67
CA ILE A 106 -5.58 -8.54 -13.13
C ILE A 106 -5.89 -9.62 -12.09
N SER A 107 -4.95 -10.51 -11.87
CA SER A 107 -5.05 -11.48 -10.78
C SER A 107 -4.47 -10.91 -9.50
N GLY A 108 -5.23 -11.00 -8.43
CA GLY A 108 -4.76 -10.82 -7.05
C GLY A 108 -4.46 -12.16 -6.38
N THR A 109 -4.15 -12.11 -5.10
CA THR A 109 -4.00 -13.26 -4.21
C THR A 109 -4.87 -13.06 -2.96
N ALA A 110 -5.14 -14.17 -2.25
CA ALA A 110 -5.93 -14.11 -1.03
C ALA A 110 -5.25 -13.23 0.03
N SER A 111 -6.05 -12.50 0.79
CA SER A 111 -5.57 -11.66 1.89
C SER A 111 -4.95 -12.46 3.03
N ASP A 112 -5.37 -13.70 3.22
CA ASP A 112 -4.89 -14.59 4.28
C ASP A 112 -3.41 -14.96 4.12
N ASP A 113 -2.87 -14.83 2.90
CA ASP A 113 -1.45 -15.05 2.62
C ASP A 113 -0.57 -13.83 3.00
N PHE A 114 -1.18 -12.68 3.32
CA PHE A 114 -0.44 -11.48 3.69
C PHE A 114 -0.15 -11.48 5.19
N PRO A 115 1.12 -11.33 5.62
CA PRO A 115 1.47 -11.38 7.02
C PRO A 115 0.93 -10.18 7.79
N ASP A 116 0.50 -10.41 9.03
CA ASP A 116 0.05 -9.35 9.93
C ASP A 116 1.17 -8.39 10.28
N LEU A 117 0.83 -7.10 10.38
CA LEU A 117 1.76 -6.12 10.94
C LEU A 117 1.92 -6.36 12.45
N PRO A 118 3.15 -6.20 12.99
CA PRO A 118 3.38 -6.35 14.41
C PRO A 118 2.57 -5.33 15.22
N SER A 119 2.04 -5.77 16.37
CA SER A 119 1.39 -4.88 17.33
C SER A 119 2.41 -3.95 17.99
N LEU A 120 2.07 -2.67 18.15
CA LEU A 120 2.89 -1.63 18.78
C LEU A 120 2.41 -1.28 20.19
N ASP A 121 1.66 -2.15 20.86
CA ASP A 121 0.99 -1.88 22.14
C ASP A 121 1.97 -1.54 23.29
N TYR A 122 3.23 -1.91 23.14
CA TYR A 122 4.28 -1.67 24.14
C TYR A 122 5.25 -0.54 23.77
N CYS A 123 4.96 0.23 22.73
CA CYS A 123 5.84 1.30 22.30
C CYS A 123 5.58 2.61 23.06
N SER A 124 6.66 3.30 23.43
CA SER A 124 6.56 4.67 23.93
C SER A 124 6.21 5.62 22.78
N ASN A 125 5.30 6.54 23.03
CA ASN A 125 4.89 7.54 22.03
C ASN A 125 5.75 8.79 22.14
N LEU A 126 6.25 9.27 21.00
CA LEU A 126 6.91 10.56 20.87
C LEU A 126 6.13 11.40 19.85
N SER A 127 5.75 12.61 20.23
CA SER A 127 5.07 13.56 19.34
C SER A 127 6.03 14.69 18.95
N LEU A 128 6.22 14.89 17.66
CA LEU A 128 7.06 15.93 17.08
C LEU A 128 6.32 16.64 15.95
N PRO A 129 6.57 17.95 15.74
CA PRO A 129 6.12 18.63 14.51
C PRO A 129 6.71 17.96 13.27
N GLN A 130 5.91 17.84 12.21
CA GLN A 130 6.31 17.17 10.97
C GLN A 130 7.53 17.84 10.30
N ASP A 131 7.58 19.15 10.30
CA ASP A 131 8.69 19.95 9.74
C ASP A 131 10.01 19.68 10.48
N THR A 132 9.94 19.58 11.81
CA THR A 132 11.10 19.24 12.65
C THR A 132 11.62 17.85 12.30
N MET A 133 10.74 16.85 12.23
CA MET A 133 11.12 15.49 11.87
C MET A 133 11.70 15.42 10.45
N ALA A 134 11.08 16.09 9.49
CA ALA A 134 11.56 16.13 8.10
C ALA A 134 12.96 16.77 8.01
N ARG A 135 13.21 17.86 8.77
CA ARG A 135 14.51 18.52 8.83
C ARG A 135 15.57 17.60 9.43
N MET A 136 15.28 16.95 10.57
CA MET A 136 16.21 16.01 11.21
C MET A 136 16.61 14.88 10.26
N ILE A 137 15.67 14.31 9.52
CA ILE A 137 15.94 13.27 8.52
C ILE A 137 16.82 13.83 7.39
N ALA A 138 16.50 15.01 6.86
CA ALA A 138 17.26 15.61 5.77
C ALA A 138 18.71 15.94 6.17
N GLU A 139 18.92 16.40 7.40
CA GLU A 139 20.25 16.77 7.95
C GLU A 139 21.12 15.55 8.29
N THR A 140 20.55 14.34 8.38
CA THR A 140 21.28 13.11 8.74
C THR A 140 21.36 12.07 7.63
N SER A 141 20.41 12.06 6.70
CA SER A 141 20.28 11.01 5.67
C SER A 141 21.49 10.88 4.74
N PHE A 142 22.24 11.95 4.51
CA PHE A 142 23.46 11.92 3.68
C PHE A 142 24.60 11.09 4.30
N ALA A 143 24.57 10.85 5.60
CA ALA A 143 25.59 10.08 6.32
C ALA A 143 25.26 8.58 6.41
N ILE A 144 24.09 8.16 5.93
CA ILE A 144 23.64 6.77 5.95
C ILE A 144 24.46 5.93 4.99
N SER A 145 24.97 4.78 5.47
CA SER A 145 25.67 3.82 4.64
C SER A 145 24.71 3.01 3.78
N THR A 146 25.08 2.75 2.54
CA THR A 146 24.38 1.80 1.67
C THR A 146 24.85 0.35 1.84
N ASN A 147 25.85 0.12 2.70
CA ASN A 147 26.42 -1.20 2.94
C ASN A 147 25.69 -1.90 4.09
N GLU A 148 24.84 -2.87 3.74
CA GLU A 148 24.03 -3.65 4.69
C GLU A 148 24.87 -4.62 5.57
N SER A 149 26.18 -4.77 5.36
CA SER A 149 27.03 -5.62 6.21
C SER A 149 27.14 -5.11 7.64
N ARG A 150 26.81 -3.84 7.87
CA ARG A 150 26.77 -3.21 9.20
C ARG A 150 25.45 -2.45 9.39
N PRO A 151 24.37 -3.12 9.80
CA PRO A 151 23.01 -2.54 9.88
C PRO A 151 22.89 -1.29 10.76
N VAL A 152 23.81 -1.08 11.71
CA VAL A 152 23.82 0.11 12.58
C VAL A 152 24.10 1.41 11.81
N TYR A 153 24.70 1.31 10.63
CA TYR A 153 25.05 2.49 9.82
C TYR A 153 24.08 2.70 8.61
N THR A 154 23.06 1.86 8.45
CA THR A 154 22.08 1.94 7.36
C THR A 154 20.73 2.46 7.82
#